data_94e02ebd2d83ae168f6b5789cc59bcae
#
_entry.id   94e02ebd2d83ae168f6b5789cc59bcae
#
_cell.length_a   1.000
_cell.length_b   1.000
_cell.length_c   1.000
_cell.angle_alpha   90.00
_cell.angle_beta   90.00
_cell.angle_gamma   90.00
#
_symmetry.space_group_name_H-M   'P 1'
#
loop_
_entity.id
_entity.type
_entity.pdbx_description
1 polymer ?
#
loop_
_entity_poly.entity_id
_entity_poly.type
_entity_poly.pdbx_seq_one_letter_code
_entity_poly.pdbx_strand_id
1 'polypeptide(L)'
;MKRNIPVHLGYSSVTSNVGSVRNSGFELQLNTANIMTKNFAWNTTINLAYNKNEIVSLADEEDLSNYSIHLKGMRGRYSDKRFIGKPVDTNWTQNTIGVWQLGEEEEAAKYGCVPGNFKIKDYNNDGKLTDDDYIIDGKRTPDWTGGMTNMFKIYDFDFSFHMYFQAGATQYDRFFENFALEWNSQNFNNLRTNYWTPENPSNTMGRPSQMGSRGNIAYERTDFLKVSYITLGYTLNKRLMSKWGLDNARIYVTVQNPFILTKFRGLDPEQPDLTNIGDT
;
A
#
# COMPACT_ATOMS: atom_id res chain seq x y z
N MET A 1 -5.64 1.53 22.58
CA MET A 1 -4.21 1.88 22.83
C MET A 1 -3.83 1.40 24.21
N LYS A 2 -2.55 1.06 24.42
CA LYS A 2 -2.02 0.74 25.74
C LYS A 2 -1.68 2.03 26.48
N ARG A 3 -2.11 2.13 27.75
CA ARG A 3 -1.74 3.19 28.67
C ARG A 3 -0.90 2.59 29.78
N ASN A 4 0.28 3.15 30.03
CA ASN A 4 1.13 2.70 31.13
C ASN A 4 0.49 3.13 32.44
N ILE A 5 0.47 2.23 33.42
CA ILE A 5 -0.04 2.48 34.76
C ILE A 5 1.07 2.16 35.78
N PRO A 6 1.03 2.78 36.97
CA PRO A 6 2.03 2.51 38.00
C PRO A 6 2.10 1.03 38.36
N VAL A 7 3.32 0.48 38.37
CA VAL A 7 3.59 -0.96 38.53
C VAL A 7 3.08 -1.54 39.89
N HIS A 8 2.88 -0.68 40.89
CA HIS A 8 2.33 -1.11 42.18
C HIS A 8 0.87 -1.59 42.12
N LEU A 9 0.18 -1.41 41.00
CA LEU A 9 -1.15 -1.95 40.73
C LEU A 9 -1.16 -3.38 40.20
N GLY A 10 0.02 -4.02 40.05
CA GLY A 10 0.17 -5.40 39.58
C GLY A 10 0.14 -5.57 38.05
N TYR A 11 -0.10 -4.48 37.28
CA TYR A 11 -0.09 -4.46 35.82
C TYR A 11 0.77 -3.31 35.35
N SER A 12 1.52 -3.51 34.25
CA SER A 12 2.35 -2.46 33.65
C SER A 12 1.59 -1.57 32.68
N SER A 13 0.49 -2.06 32.14
CA SER A 13 -0.33 -1.31 31.18
C SER A 13 -1.77 -1.80 31.14
N VAL A 14 -2.68 -0.92 30.77
CA VAL A 14 -4.09 -1.20 30.51
C VAL A 14 -4.48 -0.74 29.12
N THR A 15 -5.30 -1.53 28.42
CA THR A 15 -5.87 -1.10 27.15
C THR A 15 -7.11 -0.25 27.42
N SER A 16 -7.11 0.99 26.97
CA SER A 16 -8.24 1.92 27.12
C SER A 16 -8.47 2.75 25.85
N ASN A 17 -9.64 3.36 25.74
CA ASN A 17 -9.93 4.36 24.71
C ASN A 17 -9.22 5.66 25.07
N VAL A 18 -8.10 5.92 24.41
CA VAL A 18 -7.22 7.06 24.70
C VAL A 18 -7.22 8.12 23.60
N GLY A 19 -8.25 8.13 22.75
CA GLY A 19 -8.35 9.12 21.70
C GLY A 19 -9.60 8.96 20.86
N SER A 20 -9.84 9.91 19.99
CA SER A 20 -10.90 9.90 19.00
C SER A 20 -10.34 9.98 17.57
N VAL A 21 -10.95 9.26 16.67
CA VAL A 21 -10.63 9.23 15.24
C VAL A 21 -11.88 9.61 14.48
N ARG A 22 -11.72 10.44 13.47
CA ARG A 22 -12.78 10.81 12.54
C ARG A 22 -12.53 10.14 11.19
N ASN A 23 -13.57 9.50 10.68
CA ASN A 23 -13.64 9.09 9.29
C ASN A 23 -14.66 9.97 8.57
N SER A 24 -14.28 10.53 7.43
CA SER A 24 -15.16 11.35 6.61
C SER A 24 -14.95 11.00 5.14
N GLY A 25 -16.04 10.97 4.38
CA GLY A 25 -15.95 10.57 2.98
C GLY A 25 -17.30 10.64 2.30
N PHE A 26 -17.34 10.13 1.10
CA PHE A 26 -18.58 9.91 0.35
C PHE A 26 -18.51 8.61 -0.42
N GLU A 27 -19.67 8.07 -0.69
CA GLU A 27 -19.85 6.90 -1.53
C GLU A 27 -20.84 7.23 -2.64
N LEU A 28 -20.54 6.81 -3.86
CA LEU A 28 -21.38 6.94 -5.03
C LEU A 28 -21.61 5.57 -5.63
N GLN A 29 -22.88 5.21 -5.84
CA GLN A 29 -23.26 4.07 -6.65
C GLN A 29 -24.13 4.54 -7.81
N LEU A 30 -23.76 4.16 -9.03
CA LEU A 30 -24.48 4.47 -10.25
C LEU A 30 -24.77 3.18 -11.00
N ASN A 31 -26.05 2.92 -11.26
CA ASN A 31 -26.51 1.82 -12.10
C ASN A 31 -27.20 2.41 -13.33
N THR A 32 -26.74 2.04 -14.51
CA THR A 32 -27.27 2.55 -15.77
C THR A 32 -27.65 1.41 -16.71
N ALA A 33 -28.81 1.55 -17.37
CA ALA A 33 -29.16 0.79 -18.54
C ALA A 33 -28.83 1.66 -19.77
N ASN A 34 -27.60 1.48 -20.30
CA ASN A 34 -27.08 2.36 -21.36
C ASN A 34 -27.82 2.14 -22.68
N ILE A 35 -28.05 0.88 -23.03
CA ILE A 35 -28.78 0.48 -24.24
C ILE A 35 -29.66 -0.72 -23.89
N MET A 36 -30.92 -0.67 -24.31
CA MET A 36 -31.89 -1.77 -24.17
C MET A 36 -32.64 -1.93 -25.47
N THR A 37 -32.34 -2.95 -26.23
CA THR A 37 -33.06 -3.36 -27.44
C THR A 37 -33.47 -4.82 -27.35
N LYS A 38 -34.21 -5.31 -28.31
CA LYS A 38 -34.62 -6.72 -28.36
C LYS A 38 -33.46 -7.71 -28.37
N ASN A 39 -32.36 -7.33 -29.04
CA ASN A 39 -31.22 -8.23 -29.31
C ASN A 39 -29.92 -7.78 -28.67
N PHE A 40 -29.89 -6.58 -28.05
CA PHE A 40 -28.72 -6.04 -27.41
C PHE A 40 -29.12 -5.27 -26.15
N ALA A 41 -28.46 -5.58 -25.04
CA ALA A 41 -28.56 -4.81 -23.81
C ALA A 41 -27.15 -4.53 -23.28
N TRP A 42 -26.94 -3.31 -22.77
CA TRP A 42 -25.71 -2.91 -22.09
C TRP A 42 -26.07 -2.18 -20.80
N ASN A 43 -25.59 -2.74 -19.70
CA ASN A 43 -25.74 -2.17 -18.37
C ASN A 43 -24.36 -1.90 -17.77
N THR A 44 -24.26 -0.82 -17.01
CA THR A 44 -23.04 -0.47 -16.26
C THR A 44 -23.41 -0.20 -14.80
N THR A 45 -22.60 -0.75 -13.89
CA THR A 45 -22.64 -0.42 -12.46
C THR A 45 -21.29 0.18 -12.10
N ILE A 46 -21.28 1.35 -11.47
CA ILE A 46 -20.09 2.04 -10.98
C ILE A 46 -20.27 2.25 -9.48
N ASN A 47 -19.24 1.90 -8.71
CA ASN A 47 -19.11 2.22 -7.30
C ASN A 47 -17.84 3.04 -7.12
N LEU A 48 -17.91 4.13 -6.35
CA LEU A 48 -16.78 4.99 -6.02
C LEU A 48 -16.90 5.40 -4.57
N ALA A 49 -15.83 5.22 -3.81
CA ALA A 49 -15.73 5.65 -2.42
C ALA A 49 -14.47 6.49 -2.22
N TYR A 50 -14.62 7.57 -1.49
CA TYR A 50 -13.52 8.36 -0.94
C TYR A 50 -13.62 8.34 0.57
N ASN A 51 -12.52 8.06 1.27
CA ASN A 51 -12.47 8.05 2.73
C ASN A 51 -11.20 8.76 3.22
N LYS A 52 -11.40 9.69 4.15
CA LYS A 52 -10.33 10.36 4.90
C LYS A 52 -10.42 9.97 6.36
N ASN A 53 -9.36 9.41 6.89
CA ASN A 53 -9.18 9.11 8.29
C ASN A 53 -8.27 10.16 8.94
N GLU A 54 -8.62 10.65 10.13
CA GLU A 54 -7.77 11.55 10.91
C GLU A 54 -7.94 11.37 12.41
N ILE A 55 -6.85 11.47 13.15
CA ILE A 55 -6.86 11.52 14.61
C ILE A 55 -7.33 12.94 15.03
N VAL A 56 -8.39 13.00 15.81
CA VAL A 56 -8.97 14.26 16.29
C VAL A 56 -8.42 14.65 17.65
N SER A 57 -8.26 13.69 18.56
CA SER A 57 -7.73 13.91 19.90
C SER A 57 -7.03 12.64 20.40
N LEU A 58 -6.09 12.84 21.33
CA LEU A 58 -5.40 11.76 22.04
C LEU A 58 -5.36 12.12 23.53
N ALA A 59 -5.49 11.12 24.40
CA ALA A 59 -5.12 11.30 25.80
C ALA A 59 -3.59 11.36 25.92
N ASP A 60 -3.11 12.17 26.87
CA ASP A 60 -1.67 12.39 27.08
C ASP A 60 -0.95 12.91 25.81
N GLU A 61 -1.62 13.79 25.06
CA GLU A 61 -1.03 14.45 23.90
C GLU A 61 0.01 15.49 24.31
N GLU A 62 1.04 15.64 23.50
CA GLU A 62 2.16 16.53 23.72
C GLU A 62 2.43 17.41 22.50
N ASP A 63 3.18 18.49 22.67
CA ASP A 63 3.73 19.27 21.57
C ASP A 63 4.91 18.49 20.95
N LEU A 64 4.82 18.22 19.66
CA LEU A 64 5.78 17.41 18.93
C LEU A 64 6.91 18.23 18.29
N SER A 65 6.94 19.53 18.49
CA SER A 65 7.91 20.42 17.84
C SER A 65 9.38 20.11 18.20
N ASN A 66 9.59 19.43 19.33
CA ASN A 66 10.92 19.05 19.80
C ASN A 66 11.42 17.68 19.28
N TYR A 67 10.57 16.94 18.54
CA TYR A 67 10.93 15.58 18.08
C TYR A 67 11.36 15.54 16.61
N SER A 68 10.87 16.45 15.79
CA SER A 68 11.28 16.55 14.38
C SER A 68 10.86 17.90 13.80
N ILE A 69 11.67 18.43 12.87
CA ILE A 69 11.33 19.64 12.12
C ILE A 69 10.01 19.49 11.35
N HIS A 70 9.67 18.26 10.92
CA HIS A 70 8.43 17.94 10.22
C HIS A 70 7.20 17.87 11.11
N LEU A 71 7.39 17.86 12.44
CA LEU A 71 6.32 17.85 13.44
C LEU A 71 6.12 19.21 14.11
N LYS A 72 6.80 20.24 13.62
CA LYS A 72 6.70 21.60 14.19
C LYS A 72 5.25 22.10 14.18
N GLY A 73 4.77 22.49 15.36
CA GLY A 73 3.39 22.94 15.55
C GLY A 73 2.34 21.81 15.54
N MET A 74 2.76 20.55 15.51
CA MET A 74 1.86 19.40 15.62
C MET A 74 1.75 18.94 17.07
N ARG A 75 0.63 18.34 17.39
CA ARG A 75 0.37 17.66 18.67
C ARG A 75 0.13 16.16 18.43
N GLY A 76 0.43 15.35 19.43
CA GLY A 76 0.23 13.92 19.31
C GLY A 76 0.87 13.13 20.43
N ARG A 77 1.11 11.86 20.21
CA ARG A 77 1.89 10.96 21.07
C ARG A 77 3.06 10.41 20.26
N TYR A 78 4.25 10.91 20.54
CA TYR A 78 5.43 10.50 19.80
C TYR A 78 5.77 9.01 20.02
N SER A 79 5.57 8.49 21.23
CA SER A 79 5.82 7.08 21.56
C SER A 79 5.08 6.11 20.65
N ASP A 80 3.87 6.46 20.23
CA ASP A 80 3.01 5.61 19.40
C ASP A 80 3.02 6.02 17.92
N LYS A 81 3.77 7.06 17.58
CA LYS A 81 3.78 7.66 16.22
C LYS A 81 2.37 8.04 15.76
N ARG A 82 1.62 8.72 16.65
CA ARG A 82 0.25 9.19 16.40
C ARG A 82 0.20 10.70 16.44
N PHE A 83 -0.22 11.29 15.33
CA PHE A 83 -0.18 12.73 15.08
C PHE A 83 -1.60 13.25 14.88
N ILE A 84 -2.01 14.26 15.66
CA ILE A 84 -3.34 14.89 15.52
C ILE A 84 -3.44 15.53 14.14
N GLY A 85 -4.58 15.35 13.46
CA GLY A 85 -4.82 15.79 12.10
C GLY A 85 -4.24 14.87 11.01
N LYS A 86 -3.56 13.77 11.40
CA LYS A 86 -3.03 12.77 10.46
C LYS A 86 -3.77 11.46 10.59
N PRO A 87 -3.72 10.60 9.57
CA PRO A 87 -4.30 9.26 9.62
C PRO A 87 -3.72 8.42 10.76
N VAL A 88 -4.53 7.50 11.29
CA VAL A 88 -4.10 6.58 12.36
C VAL A 88 -3.01 5.61 11.91
N ASP A 89 -2.91 5.35 10.62
CA ASP A 89 -1.99 4.41 9.98
C ASP A 89 -0.87 5.11 9.17
N THR A 90 -0.54 6.34 9.57
CA THR A 90 0.55 7.14 9.01
C THR A 90 1.87 6.39 9.06
N ASN A 91 2.62 6.39 7.95
CA ASN A 91 3.99 5.90 7.90
C ASN A 91 4.93 6.99 8.44
N TRP A 92 5.82 6.59 9.35
CA TRP A 92 6.83 7.45 9.97
C TRP A 92 8.20 6.84 9.73
N THR A 93 9.02 7.48 8.89
CA THR A 93 10.28 6.93 8.40
C THR A 93 11.26 8.02 8.00
N GLN A 94 12.51 7.66 7.77
CA GLN A 94 13.52 8.55 7.18
C GLN A 94 13.41 8.56 5.66
N ASN A 95 13.83 9.65 5.02
CA ASN A 95 13.78 9.84 3.59
C ASN A 95 15.11 9.44 2.92
N THR A 96 15.06 8.43 2.06
CA THR A 96 16.19 8.01 1.23
C THR A 96 16.27 8.89 -0.02
N ILE A 97 17.40 9.57 -0.21
CA ILE A 97 17.63 10.49 -1.33
C ILE A 97 18.61 9.96 -2.38
N GLY A 98 19.09 8.75 -2.21
CA GLY A 98 20.01 8.10 -3.15
C GLY A 98 20.96 7.14 -2.46
N VAL A 99 22.14 6.97 -3.04
CA VAL A 99 23.22 6.09 -2.57
C VAL A 99 24.50 6.89 -2.55
N TRP A 100 25.29 6.76 -1.49
CA TRP A 100 26.61 7.38 -1.39
C TRP A 100 27.52 6.86 -2.49
N GLN A 101 28.13 7.78 -3.25
CA GLN A 101 28.99 7.46 -4.40
C GLN A 101 30.47 7.52 -4.03
N LEU A 102 31.32 6.99 -4.92
CA LEU A 102 32.77 7.20 -4.81
C LEU A 102 33.09 8.70 -4.92
N GLY A 103 33.97 9.17 -4.07
CA GLY A 103 34.32 10.59 -3.92
C GLY A 103 33.48 11.32 -2.86
N GLU A 104 32.49 10.64 -2.23
CA GLU A 104 31.72 11.17 -1.12
C GLU A 104 32.10 10.53 0.24
N GLU A 105 33.26 9.88 0.35
CA GLU A 105 33.67 9.08 1.52
C GLU A 105 33.68 9.89 2.81
N GLU A 106 34.24 11.11 2.78
CA GLU A 106 34.33 11.99 3.95
C GLU A 106 32.95 12.41 4.46
N GLU A 107 32.03 12.68 3.53
CA GLU A 107 30.67 13.07 3.88
C GLU A 107 29.89 11.87 4.42
N ALA A 108 29.98 10.71 3.75
CA ALA A 108 29.33 9.47 4.18
C ALA A 108 29.80 9.05 5.59
N ALA A 109 31.07 9.21 5.90
CA ALA A 109 31.68 8.87 7.19
C ALA A 109 31.07 9.66 8.37
N LYS A 110 30.59 10.90 8.16
CA LYS A 110 29.89 11.69 9.19
C LYS A 110 28.61 10.96 9.70
N TYR A 111 27.97 10.21 8.83
CA TYR A 111 26.76 9.44 9.12
C TYR A 111 27.03 7.96 9.42
N GLY A 112 28.31 7.58 9.61
CA GLY A 112 28.72 6.20 9.82
C GLY A 112 28.51 5.31 8.59
N CYS A 113 28.46 5.91 7.41
CA CYS A 113 28.24 5.26 6.13
C CYS A 113 29.52 5.20 5.28
N VAL A 114 29.48 4.39 4.25
CA VAL A 114 30.52 4.27 3.22
C VAL A 114 29.85 4.31 1.84
N PRO A 115 30.61 4.54 0.74
CA PRO A 115 30.08 4.43 -0.61
C PRO A 115 29.30 3.13 -0.84
N GLY A 116 28.16 3.25 -1.50
CA GLY A 116 27.21 2.17 -1.69
C GLY A 116 26.14 2.03 -0.60
N ASN A 117 26.27 2.69 0.56
CA ASN A 117 25.17 2.76 1.53
C ASN A 117 24.08 3.74 1.07
N PHE A 118 22.85 3.54 1.53
CA PHE A 118 21.77 4.50 1.26
C PHE A 118 22.08 5.86 1.89
N LYS A 119 21.79 6.90 1.13
CA LYS A 119 21.94 8.29 1.55
C LYS A 119 20.63 8.79 2.08
N ILE A 120 20.54 8.98 3.39
CA ILE A 120 19.38 9.49 4.09
C ILE A 120 19.46 11.02 4.16
N LYS A 121 18.31 11.67 4.02
CA LYS A 121 18.24 13.12 4.14
C LYS A 121 18.38 13.53 5.61
N ASP A 122 19.42 14.30 5.90
CA ASP A 122 19.56 15.07 7.12
C ASP A 122 18.82 16.40 6.92
N TYR A 123 17.71 16.57 7.62
CA TYR A 123 16.82 17.73 7.43
C TYR A 123 17.23 18.94 8.25
N ASN A 124 17.84 18.74 9.41
CA ASN A 124 18.31 19.85 10.27
C ASN A 124 19.76 20.23 9.98
N ASN A 125 20.49 19.43 9.17
CA ASN A 125 21.91 19.58 8.78
C ASN A 125 22.84 19.61 10.00
N ASP A 126 22.56 18.78 11.02
CA ASP A 126 23.41 18.68 12.21
C ASP A 126 24.54 17.64 12.07
N GLY A 127 24.61 16.92 10.94
CA GLY A 127 25.57 15.88 10.64
C GLY A 127 25.28 14.55 11.33
N LYS A 128 24.07 14.34 11.80
CA LYS A 128 23.62 13.09 12.44
C LYS A 128 22.25 12.69 11.91
N LEU A 129 21.98 11.41 11.86
CA LEU A 129 20.65 10.89 11.55
C LEU A 129 19.95 10.52 12.86
N THR A 130 18.99 11.34 13.26
CA THR A 130 18.23 11.22 14.49
C THR A 130 16.73 11.18 14.21
N ASP A 131 15.93 11.20 15.26
CA ASP A 131 14.46 11.32 15.13
C ASP A 131 14.03 12.65 14.45
N ASP A 132 14.88 13.68 14.49
CA ASP A 132 14.64 14.96 13.81
C ASP A 132 14.53 14.84 12.29
N ASP A 133 15.10 13.78 11.70
CA ASP A 133 15.14 13.56 10.26
C ASP A 133 14.00 12.67 9.74
N TYR A 134 13.13 12.23 10.64
CA TYR A 134 11.97 11.43 10.25
C TYR A 134 10.87 12.29 9.63
N ILE A 135 10.19 11.73 8.66
CA ILE A 135 9.07 12.34 7.94
C ILE A 135 7.81 11.49 8.00
N ILE A 136 6.69 12.13 7.76
CA ILE A 136 5.44 11.44 7.43
C ILE A 136 5.46 11.10 5.94
N ASP A 137 5.56 9.81 5.60
CA ASP A 137 5.62 9.31 4.23
C ASP A 137 4.38 8.48 3.88
N GLY A 138 3.28 9.19 3.68
CA GLY A 138 2.00 8.58 3.32
C GLY A 138 1.31 7.82 4.45
N LYS A 139 0.39 6.95 4.08
CA LYS A 139 -0.45 6.13 4.96
C LYS A 139 -0.79 4.80 4.30
N ARG A 140 -1.16 3.80 5.10
CA ARG A 140 -1.41 2.44 4.60
C ARG A 140 -2.79 2.27 3.95
N THR A 141 -3.80 3.00 4.41
CA THR A 141 -5.17 2.90 3.88
C THR A 141 -5.33 3.77 2.63
N PRO A 142 -5.95 3.30 1.54
CA PRO A 142 -6.22 4.11 0.36
C PRO A 142 -7.22 5.23 0.65
N ASP A 143 -7.10 6.35 -0.09
CA ASP A 143 -8.10 7.42 -0.10
C ASP A 143 -9.28 7.07 -0.99
N TRP A 144 -9.00 6.45 -2.13
CA TRP A 144 -9.98 6.14 -3.16
C TRP A 144 -10.05 4.65 -3.42
N THR A 145 -11.28 4.15 -3.47
CA THR A 145 -11.57 2.81 -3.97
C THR A 145 -12.77 2.87 -4.91
N GLY A 146 -12.80 1.99 -5.88
CA GLY A 146 -13.95 1.94 -6.76
C GLY A 146 -13.94 0.72 -7.65
N GLY A 147 -15.09 0.45 -8.23
CA GLY A 147 -15.27 -0.65 -9.16
C GLY A 147 -16.25 -0.30 -10.25
N MET A 148 -16.09 -0.96 -11.39
CA MET A 148 -17.02 -0.85 -12.52
C MET A 148 -17.30 -2.23 -13.08
N THR A 149 -18.57 -2.55 -13.17
CA THR A 149 -19.05 -3.75 -13.86
C THR A 149 -19.76 -3.34 -15.13
N ASN A 150 -19.40 -3.92 -16.26
CA ASN A 150 -20.16 -3.83 -17.50
C ASN A 150 -20.75 -5.20 -17.83
N MET A 151 -22.02 -5.21 -18.22
CA MET A 151 -22.76 -6.39 -18.63
C MET A 151 -23.36 -6.14 -20.00
N PHE A 152 -23.03 -6.99 -20.96
CA PHE A 152 -23.54 -6.97 -22.32
C PHE A 152 -24.34 -8.24 -22.57
N LYS A 153 -25.49 -8.09 -23.19
CA LYS A 153 -26.24 -9.20 -23.76
C LYS A 153 -26.40 -8.95 -25.25
N ILE A 154 -25.96 -9.92 -26.05
CA ILE A 154 -25.98 -9.87 -27.52
C ILE A 154 -26.64 -11.15 -28.01
N TYR A 155 -27.92 -11.10 -28.35
CA TYR A 155 -28.76 -12.27 -28.63
C TYR A 155 -28.72 -13.27 -27.46
N ASP A 156 -28.19 -14.47 -27.70
CA ASP A 156 -28.04 -15.55 -26.74
C ASP A 156 -26.69 -15.53 -26.02
N PHE A 157 -25.79 -14.60 -26.36
CA PHE A 157 -24.53 -14.39 -25.69
C PHE A 157 -24.65 -13.35 -24.57
N ASP A 158 -23.94 -13.58 -23.49
CA ASP A 158 -23.69 -12.59 -22.45
C ASP A 158 -22.20 -12.46 -22.20
N PHE A 159 -21.75 -11.21 -22.07
CA PHE A 159 -20.38 -10.86 -21.77
C PHE A 159 -20.38 -9.89 -20.59
N SER A 160 -19.54 -10.14 -19.61
CA SER A 160 -19.37 -9.23 -18.48
C SER A 160 -17.91 -9.15 -18.05
N PHE A 161 -17.53 -7.99 -17.55
CA PHE A 161 -16.27 -7.80 -16.87
C PHE A 161 -16.42 -6.85 -15.68
N HIS A 162 -15.58 -7.07 -14.68
CA HIS A 162 -15.49 -6.22 -13.50
C HIS A 162 -14.07 -5.70 -13.35
N MET A 163 -13.96 -4.39 -13.14
CA MET A 163 -12.71 -3.71 -12.80
C MET A 163 -12.82 -3.15 -11.39
N TYR A 164 -11.69 -3.19 -10.68
CA TYR A 164 -11.56 -2.61 -9.35
C TYR A 164 -10.26 -1.80 -9.29
N PHE A 165 -10.28 -0.66 -8.59
CA PHE A 165 -9.09 0.14 -8.35
C PHE A 165 -9.02 0.61 -6.90
N GLN A 166 -7.80 0.88 -6.47
CA GLN A 166 -7.53 1.68 -5.28
C GLN A 166 -6.39 2.65 -5.54
N ALA A 167 -6.40 3.78 -4.80
CA ALA A 167 -5.36 4.79 -4.89
C ALA A 167 -5.20 5.56 -3.57
N GLY A 168 -3.97 6.02 -3.31
CA GLY A 168 -3.62 6.85 -2.15
C GLY A 168 -2.97 6.10 -1.00
N ALA A 169 -2.78 4.79 -1.08
CA ALA A 169 -2.05 4.02 -0.08
C ALA A 169 -0.55 3.97 -0.39
N THR A 170 0.24 4.01 0.68
CA THR A 170 1.70 3.75 0.67
C THR A 170 1.97 2.69 1.72
N GLN A 171 2.49 1.55 1.32
CA GLN A 171 2.72 0.42 2.22
C GLN A 171 4.16 -0.03 2.19
N TYR A 172 4.58 -0.70 3.26
CA TYR A 172 5.89 -1.30 3.35
C TYR A 172 5.91 -2.63 2.61
N ASP A 173 6.78 -2.74 1.60
CA ASP A 173 6.95 -3.96 0.81
C ASP A 173 7.97 -4.88 1.48
N ARG A 174 7.47 -5.83 2.27
CA ARG A 174 8.31 -6.84 2.94
C ARG A 174 8.92 -7.83 1.96
N PHE A 175 8.26 -8.11 0.86
CA PHE A 175 8.86 -8.97 -0.17
C PHE A 175 10.11 -8.32 -0.74
N PHE A 176 10.02 -7.04 -1.12
CA PHE A 176 11.18 -6.28 -1.60
C PHE A 176 12.27 -6.18 -0.53
N GLU A 177 11.91 -5.90 0.73
CA GLU A 177 12.86 -5.89 1.83
C GLU A 177 13.61 -7.21 1.96
N ASN A 178 12.89 -8.32 2.08
CA ASN A 178 13.48 -9.63 2.32
C ASN A 178 14.31 -10.15 1.15
N PHE A 179 13.87 -9.90 -0.08
CA PHE A 179 14.48 -10.49 -1.28
C PHE A 179 15.44 -9.55 -2.03
N ALA A 180 15.37 -8.25 -1.80
CA ALA A 180 16.24 -7.28 -2.43
C ALA A 180 17.18 -6.54 -1.45
N LEU A 181 16.76 -6.35 -0.19
CA LEU A 181 17.54 -5.57 0.78
C LEU A 181 18.21 -6.42 1.86
N GLU A 182 17.62 -7.57 2.25
CA GLU A 182 18.14 -8.44 3.31
C GLU A 182 18.89 -9.67 2.76
N TRP A 183 19.96 -9.46 2.02
CA TRP A 183 20.73 -10.56 1.43
C TRP A 183 21.40 -11.50 2.47
N ASN A 184 21.55 -11.02 3.71
CA ASN A 184 22.44 -11.68 4.70
C ASN A 184 21.72 -12.69 5.61
N SER A 185 20.41 -12.62 5.78
CA SER A 185 19.75 -13.39 6.83
C SER A 185 19.19 -14.73 6.35
N GLN A 186 18.91 -14.89 5.05
CA GLN A 186 18.14 -16.05 4.60
C GLN A 186 18.56 -16.65 3.25
N ASN A 187 19.58 -16.19 2.57
CA ASN A 187 20.00 -16.66 1.24
C ASN A 187 18.91 -16.63 0.16
N PHE A 188 17.89 -15.80 0.29
CA PHE A 188 16.74 -15.72 -0.59
C PHE A 188 16.87 -14.69 -1.72
N ASN A 189 18.05 -14.07 -1.87
CA ASN A 189 18.26 -13.04 -2.86
C ASN A 189 18.21 -13.61 -4.29
N ASN A 190 17.00 -13.83 -4.78
CA ASN A 190 16.72 -14.29 -6.14
C ASN A 190 16.26 -13.15 -7.07
N LEU A 191 16.10 -11.92 -6.55
CA LEU A 191 15.72 -10.79 -7.37
C LEU A 191 16.94 -10.25 -8.11
N ARG A 192 16.80 -10.09 -9.42
CA ARG A 192 17.81 -9.43 -10.24
C ARG A 192 17.78 -7.93 -9.98
N THR A 193 18.62 -7.49 -9.06
CA THR A 193 18.67 -6.11 -8.58
C THR A 193 19.92 -5.41 -9.10
N ASN A 194 19.77 -4.16 -9.52
CA ASN A 194 20.89 -3.32 -9.96
C ASN A 194 21.60 -2.71 -8.77
N TYR A 195 22.29 -3.54 -7.99
CA TYR A 195 23.05 -3.10 -6.82
C TYR A 195 24.19 -2.14 -7.19
N TRP A 196 24.48 -1.26 -6.25
CA TRP A 196 25.66 -0.42 -6.33
C TRP A 196 26.93 -1.26 -6.17
N THR A 197 27.88 -1.07 -7.09
CA THR A 197 29.28 -1.48 -6.97
C THR A 197 30.18 -0.36 -7.48
N PRO A 198 31.49 -0.37 -7.18
CA PRO A 198 32.42 0.62 -7.74
C PRO A 198 32.35 0.75 -9.27
N GLU A 199 32.11 -0.37 -9.97
CA GLU A 199 32.00 -0.45 -11.43
C GLU A 199 30.59 -0.13 -11.94
N ASN A 200 29.59 -0.17 -11.05
CA ASN A 200 28.17 0.10 -11.35
C ASN A 200 27.59 1.05 -10.30
N PRO A 201 27.84 2.36 -10.42
CA PRO A 201 27.43 3.35 -9.41
C PRO A 201 25.93 3.63 -9.46
N SER A 202 25.12 2.64 -9.07
CA SER A 202 23.67 2.79 -8.93
C SER A 202 23.33 3.85 -7.88
N ASN A 203 22.38 4.74 -8.18
CA ASN A 203 21.87 5.72 -7.22
C ASN A 203 20.47 5.35 -6.69
N THR A 204 19.94 4.18 -7.07
CA THR A 204 18.61 3.71 -6.69
C THR A 204 18.64 2.51 -5.75
N MET A 205 19.72 1.72 -5.78
CA MET A 205 19.87 0.53 -4.96
C MET A 205 21.26 0.49 -4.34
N GLY A 206 21.28 0.39 -3.02
CA GLY A 206 22.52 0.30 -2.26
C GLY A 206 23.29 -1.01 -2.49
N ARG A 207 24.50 -1.07 -1.93
CA ARG A 207 25.31 -2.30 -1.95
C ARG A 207 24.63 -3.43 -1.17
N PRO A 208 24.87 -4.71 -1.52
CA PRO A 208 24.28 -5.84 -0.78
C PRO A 208 24.59 -5.82 0.73
N SER A 209 25.81 -5.47 1.12
CA SER A 209 26.22 -5.37 2.53
C SER A 209 25.87 -4.01 3.13
N GLN A 210 24.64 -3.56 2.96
CA GLN A 210 24.12 -2.28 3.45
C GLN A 210 24.33 -2.14 4.96
N MET A 211 24.90 -1.01 5.36
CA MET A 211 25.01 -0.57 6.76
C MET A 211 24.14 0.68 6.99
N GLY A 212 23.65 0.86 8.22
CA GLY A 212 22.83 2.01 8.59
C GLY A 212 21.37 1.91 8.15
N SER A 213 20.68 3.04 8.20
CA SER A 213 19.27 3.15 7.85
C SER A 213 19.03 2.93 6.35
N ARG A 214 17.91 2.30 6.02
CA ARG A 214 17.42 2.13 4.65
C ARG A 214 16.35 3.17 4.29
N GLY A 215 15.89 3.94 5.28
CA GLY A 215 14.85 4.94 5.12
C GLY A 215 13.56 4.36 4.54
N ASN A 216 12.99 5.08 3.59
CA ASN A 216 11.70 4.71 2.97
C ASN A 216 11.83 3.89 1.68
N ILE A 217 12.98 3.28 1.41
CA ILE A 217 13.23 2.56 0.14
C ILE A 217 12.26 1.39 -0.11
N ALA A 218 11.75 0.78 0.95
CA ALA A 218 10.77 -0.30 0.88
C ALA A 218 9.31 0.19 1.00
N TYR A 219 9.08 1.50 1.18
CA TYR A 219 7.73 2.06 1.14
C TYR A 219 7.35 2.38 -0.29
N GLU A 220 6.24 1.83 -0.75
CA GLU A 220 5.75 2.00 -2.11
C GLU A 220 4.27 2.31 -2.17
N ARG A 221 3.89 3.04 -3.21
CA ARG A 221 2.49 3.24 -3.52
C ARG A 221 1.88 1.95 -4.05
N THR A 222 0.76 1.57 -3.44
CA THR A 222 0.00 0.39 -3.81
C THR A 222 -1.23 0.75 -4.66
N ASP A 223 -1.10 1.78 -5.50
CA ASP A 223 -2.15 2.15 -6.44
C ASP A 223 -2.23 1.11 -7.56
N PHE A 224 -3.44 0.67 -7.88
CA PHE A 224 -3.64 -0.27 -8.99
C PHE A 224 -5.04 -0.15 -9.60
N LEU A 225 -5.15 -0.65 -10.83
CA LEU A 225 -6.40 -0.99 -11.51
C LEU A 225 -6.34 -2.46 -11.92
N LYS A 226 -7.28 -3.25 -11.44
CA LYS A 226 -7.37 -4.70 -11.69
C LYS A 226 -8.64 -5.04 -12.45
N VAL A 227 -8.54 -5.95 -13.42
CA VAL A 227 -9.71 -6.67 -13.95
C VAL A 227 -9.91 -7.91 -13.09
N SER A 228 -10.96 -7.91 -12.27
CA SER A 228 -11.22 -8.98 -11.32
C SER A 228 -11.77 -10.22 -11.97
N TYR A 229 -12.62 -10.05 -12.99
CA TYR A 229 -13.09 -11.16 -13.81
C TYR A 229 -13.55 -10.70 -15.19
N ILE A 230 -13.52 -11.64 -16.13
CA ILE A 230 -14.15 -11.56 -17.44
C ILE A 230 -14.96 -12.85 -17.64
N THR A 231 -16.24 -12.72 -17.95
CA THR A 231 -17.12 -13.86 -18.21
C THR A 231 -17.74 -13.75 -19.60
N LEU A 232 -17.70 -14.84 -20.33
CA LEU A 232 -18.44 -15.02 -21.58
C LEU A 232 -19.37 -16.21 -21.42
N GLY A 233 -20.66 -16.00 -21.61
CA GLY A 233 -21.69 -17.01 -21.54
C GLY A 233 -22.47 -17.13 -22.85
N TYR A 234 -23.03 -18.31 -23.07
CA TYR A 234 -23.94 -18.61 -24.17
C TYR A 234 -25.13 -19.41 -23.65
N THR A 235 -26.33 -18.89 -23.88
CA THR A 235 -27.60 -19.56 -23.54
C THR A 235 -28.03 -20.42 -24.71
N LEU A 236 -28.17 -21.70 -24.49
CA LEU A 236 -28.54 -22.67 -25.52
C LEU A 236 -29.99 -22.47 -25.98
N ASN A 237 -30.22 -22.68 -27.26
CA ASN A 237 -31.53 -22.50 -27.87
C ASN A 237 -32.62 -23.42 -27.24
N LYS A 238 -33.76 -22.82 -26.85
CA LYS A 238 -34.86 -23.52 -26.21
C LYS A 238 -35.37 -24.74 -26.98
N ARG A 239 -35.37 -24.67 -28.33
CA ARG A 239 -35.82 -25.82 -29.18
C ARG A 239 -34.91 -27.03 -29.09
N LEU A 240 -33.60 -26.82 -28.88
CA LEU A 240 -32.65 -27.90 -28.65
C LEU A 240 -32.82 -28.49 -27.25
N MET A 241 -33.01 -27.63 -26.25
CA MET A 241 -33.12 -28.05 -24.85
C MET A 241 -34.38 -28.82 -24.55
N SER A 242 -35.53 -28.44 -25.14
CA SER A 242 -36.80 -29.15 -24.98
C SER A 242 -36.78 -30.61 -25.48
N LYS A 243 -35.90 -30.91 -26.45
CA LYS A 243 -35.73 -32.31 -26.91
C LYS A 243 -35.04 -33.19 -25.84
N TRP A 244 -34.34 -32.59 -24.90
CA TRP A 244 -33.64 -33.27 -23.79
C TRP A 244 -34.38 -33.12 -22.46
N GLY A 245 -35.62 -32.57 -22.49
CA GLY A 245 -36.42 -32.35 -21.28
C GLY A 245 -35.87 -31.23 -20.38
N LEU A 246 -35.05 -30.33 -20.93
CA LEU A 246 -34.49 -29.21 -20.21
C LEU A 246 -35.19 -27.89 -20.61
N ASP A 247 -35.51 -27.05 -19.63
CA ASP A 247 -36.14 -25.76 -19.88
C ASP A 247 -35.11 -24.69 -20.31
N ASN A 248 -33.92 -24.74 -19.75
CA ASN A 248 -32.82 -23.80 -20.04
C ASN A 248 -31.46 -24.44 -19.75
N ALA A 249 -30.45 -24.10 -20.55
CA ALA A 249 -29.05 -24.42 -20.26
C ALA A 249 -28.18 -23.28 -20.72
N ARG A 250 -27.18 -22.92 -19.92
CA ARG A 250 -26.18 -21.90 -20.22
C ARG A 250 -24.78 -22.47 -19.97
N ILE A 251 -23.91 -22.29 -20.93
CA ILE A 251 -22.49 -22.62 -20.83
C ILE A 251 -21.73 -21.30 -20.69
N TYR A 252 -20.76 -21.24 -19.78
CA TYR A 252 -19.96 -20.05 -19.62
C TYR A 252 -18.50 -20.36 -19.28
N VAL A 253 -17.64 -19.43 -19.59
CA VAL A 253 -16.22 -19.42 -19.20
C VAL A 253 -15.96 -18.13 -18.45
N THR A 254 -15.28 -18.24 -17.30
CA THR A 254 -14.82 -17.09 -16.51
C THR A 254 -13.35 -17.16 -16.30
N VAL A 255 -12.66 -16.05 -16.58
CA VAL A 255 -11.26 -15.83 -16.24
C VAL A 255 -11.21 -14.87 -15.05
N GLN A 256 -10.56 -15.29 -13.97
CA GLN A 256 -10.39 -14.48 -12.77
C GLN A 256 -9.00 -13.83 -12.75
N ASN A 257 -8.93 -12.58 -12.31
CA ASN A 257 -7.70 -11.79 -12.17
C ASN A 257 -6.78 -11.86 -13.40
N PRO A 258 -7.31 -11.65 -14.64
CA PRO A 258 -6.50 -11.82 -15.84
C PRO A 258 -5.32 -10.85 -15.93
N PHE A 259 -5.43 -9.65 -15.38
CA PHE A 259 -4.34 -8.69 -15.32
C PHE A 259 -4.60 -7.57 -14.30
N ILE A 260 -3.51 -6.97 -13.85
CA ILE A 260 -3.45 -5.82 -12.96
C ILE A 260 -2.49 -4.78 -13.56
N LEU A 261 -2.89 -3.51 -13.48
CA LEU A 261 -2.08 -2.36 -13.87
C LEU A 261 -1.63 -1.65 -12.59
N THR A 262 -0.34 -1.69 -12.30
CA THR A 262 0.26 -1.07 -11.12
C THR A 262 1.70 -0.69 -11.38
N LYS A 263 2.25 0.23 -10.59
CA LYS A 263 3.68 0.53 -10.51
C LYS A 263 4.35 -0.13 -9.31
N PHE A 264 3.57 -0.83 -8.49
CA PHE A 264 4.07 -1.55 -7.34
C PHE A 264 5.04 -2.66 -7.79
N ARG A 265 6.22 -2.75 -7.16
CA ARG A 265 7.28 -3.70 -7.53
C ARG A 265 7.12 -5.07 -6.90
N GLY A 266 6.36 -5.15 -5.80
CA GLY A 266 6.09 -6.40 -5.08
C GLY A 266 5.18 -7.36 -5.85
N LEU A 267 4.81 -8.45 -5.19
CA LEU A 267 4.01 -9.52 -5.80
C LEU A 267 2.56 -9.11 -6.06
N ASP A 268 1.92 -8.50 -5.07
CA ASP A 268 0.51 -8.12 -5.13
C ASP A 268 0.28 -6.81 -4.36
N PRO A 269 -0.15 -5.72 -5.02
CA PRO A 269 -0.42 -4.46 -4.35
C PRO A 269 -1.64 -4.51 -3.39
N GLU A 270 -2.50 -5.52 -3.48
CA GLU A 270 -3.59 -5.74 -2.53
C GLU A 270 -3.08 -6.37 -1.22
N GLN A 271 -1.97 -7.10 -1.27
CA GLN A 271 -1.38 -7.80 -0.13
C GLN A 271 0.16 -7.62 -0.12
N PRO A 272 0.65 -6.40 0.12
CA PRO A 272 2.09 -6.14 0.09
C PRO A 272 2.85 -6.85 1.23
N ASP A 273 2.17 -7.33 2.26
CA ASP A 273 2.75 -8.00 3.43
C ASP A 273 2.54 -9.52 3.40
N LEU A 274 2.82 -10.15 2.24
CA LEU A 274 2.65 -11.60 2.04
C LEU A 274 3.61 -12.50 2.84
N THR A 275 4.49 -11.95 3.69
CA THR A 275 5.44 -12.77 4.46
C THR A 275 4.84 -13.50 5.65
N ASN A 276 3.59 -13.24 6.01
CA ASN A 276 2.86 -13.95 7.07
C ASN A 276 2.05 -15.16 6.57
N ILE A 277 2.49 -15.85 5.52
CA ILE A 277 1.85 -17.10 5.04
C ILE A 277 2.06 -18.28 6.01
N GLY A 278 2.56 -18.04 7.21
CA GLY A 278 2.87 -19.09 8.19
C GLY A 278 2.14 -19.04 9.52
N ASP A 279 1.38 -18.00 9.83
CA ASP A 279 0.74 -17.80 11.14
C ASP A 279 -0.80 -17.74 11.04
N THR A 280 -1.42 -18.76 10.46
CA THR A 280 -2.86 -19.03 10.62
C THR A 280 -3.08 -20.40 11.26
#